data_d4c3cb1ebc67462ae71fbaecd02e9580
#
_entry.id   d4c3cb1ebc67462ae71fbaecd02e9580
#
_cell.length_a   1.000
_cell.length_b   1.000
_cell.length_c   1.000
_cell.angle_alpha   90.00
_cell.angle_beta   90.00
_cell.angle_gamma   90.00
#
_symmetry.space_group_name_H-M   'P 1'
#
loop_
_entity.id
_entity.type
_entity.pdbx_description
1 polymer ?
#
loop_
_entity_poly.entity_id
_entity_poly.type
_entity_poly.pdbx_seq_one_letter_code
_entity_poly.pdbx_strand_id
1 'polypeptide(L)' 'MNADAFRPMTEQEKLKYEAATELGLIDRLLEVGWGGLTAGETGRIGGLVAQRLRRLS' A
#
# COMPACT_ATOMS: atom_id res chain seq x y z
N MET A 1 10.43 -21.78 -12.24
CA MET A 1 9.73 -21.17 -11.10
C MET A 1 10.01 -19.68 -11.04
N ASN A 2 9.01 -18.90 -10.75
CA ASN A 2 9.17 -17.45 -10.67
C ASN A 2 9.76 -17.06 -9.31
N ALA A 3 10.96 -16.51 -9.29
CA ALA A 3 11.62 -16.08 -8.06
C ALA A 3 10.85 -14.96 -7.37
N ASP A 4 10.08 -14.18 -8.13
CA ASP A 4 9.30 -13.08 -7.56
C ASP A 4 8.22 -13.54 -6.61
N ALA A 5 7.76 -14.79 -6.75
CA ALA A 5 6.74 -15.33 -5.87
C ALA A 5 7.21 -15.49 -4.42
N PHE A 6 8.52 -15.51 -4.20
CA PHE A 6 9.09 -15.76 -2.88
C PHE A 6 9.88 -14.60 -2.31
N ARG A 7 10.02 -13.52 -3.07
CA ARG A 7 10.79 -12.39 -2.56
C ARG A 7 9.97 -11.64 -1.49
N PRO A 8 10.65 -11.10 -0.47
CA PRO A 8 9.95 -10.32 0.54
C PRO A 8 9.43 -9.01 -0.05
N MET A 9 8.46 -8.42 0.64
CA MET A 9 7.91 -7.14 0.23
C MET A 9 9.00 -6.06 0.28
N THR A 10 8.95 -5.16 -0.71
CA THR A 10 9.83 -3.99 -0.69
C THR A 10 9.37 -3.03 0.40
N GLU A 11 10.23 -2.06 0.74
CA GLU A 11 9.89 -1.03 1.72
C GLU A 11 8.64 -0.25 1.29
N GLN A 12 8.53 0.04 -0.01
CA GLN A 12 7.36 0.76 -0.52
C GLN A 12 6.09 -0.07 -0.39
N GLU A 13 6.17 -1.36 -0.64
CA GLU A 13 5.01 -2.23 -0.47
C GLU A 13 4.55 -2.29 0.97
N LYS A 14 5.51 -2.40 1.90
CA LYS A 14 5.19 -2.39 3.33
C LYS A 14 4.48 -1.09 3.72
N LEU A 15 5.01 0.04 3.25
CA LEU A 15 4.42 1.35 3.55
C LEU A 15 3.00 1.47 3.01
N LYS A 16 2.74 0.92 1.82
CA LYS A 16 1.40 0.92 1.24
C LYS A 16 0.41 0.15 2.11
N TYR A 17 0.79 -1.03 2.56
CA TYR A 17 -0.09 -1.83 3.41
C TYR A 17 -0.30 -1.18 4.78
N GLU A 18 0.76 -0.61 5.34
CA GLU A 18 0.64 0.11 6.60
C GLU A 18 -0.28 1.32 6.46
N ALA A 19 -0.14 2.07 5.37
CA ALA A 19 -0.98 3.22 5.11
C ALA A 19 -2.44 2.80 4.96
N ALA A 20 -2.70 1.72 4.22
CA ALA A 20 -4.05 1.21 4.05
C ALA A 20 -4.66 0.81 5.39
N THR A 21 -3.86 0.20 6.25
CA THR A 21 -4.31 -0.21 7.59
C THR A 21 -4.68 1.01 8.43
N GLU A 22 -3.85 2.03 8.42
CA GLU A 22 -4.11 3.24 9.21
C GLU A 22 -5.32 4.01 8.73
N LEU A 23 -5.57 3.98 7.42
CA LEU A 23 -6.72 4.65 6.84
C LEU A 23 -8.01 3.82 6.94
N GLY A 24 -7.92 2.61 7.49
CA GLY A 24 -9.07 1.73 7.59
C GLY A 24 -9.46 1.10 6.25
N LEU A 25 -8.56 1.08 5.30
CA LEU A 25 -8.82 0.56 3.95
C LEU A 25 -8.29 -0.85 3.73
N ILE A 26 -7.65 -1.44 4.73
CA ILE A 26 -7.00 -2.74 4.53
C ILE A 26 -8.00 -3.84 4.19
N ASP A 27 -9.16 -3.89 4.84
CA ASP A 27 -10.16 -4.91 4.56
C ASP A 27 -10.68 -4.77 3.13
N ARG A 28 -10.93 -3.54 2.71
CA ARG A 28 -11.38 -3.28 1.36
C ARG A 28 -10.31 -3.64 0.34
N LEU A 29 -9.06 -3.31 0.65
CA LEU A 29 -7.93 -3.66 -0.20
C LEU A 29 -7.83 -5.17 -0.40
N LEU A 30 -7.98 -5.95 0.68
CA LEU A 30 -7.91 -7.40 0.60
C LEU A 30 -9.09 -7.98 -0.17
N GLU A 31 -10.23 -7.29 -0.14
CA GLU A 31 -11.43 -7.75 -0.85
C GLU A 31 -11.37 -7.44 -2.34
N VAL A 32 -10.98 -6.23 -2.72
CA VAL A 32 -11.08 -5.77 -4.11
C VAL A 32 -9.72 -5.64 -4.83
N GLY A 33 -8.62 -5.73 -4.09
CA GLY A 33 -7.28 -5.56 -4.64
C GLY A 33 -6.98 -4.10 -4.97
N TRP A 34 -5.73 -3.84 -5.36
CA TRP A 34 -5.30 -2.47 -5.69
C TRP A 34 -6.10 -1.89 -6.85
N GLY A 35 -6.38 -2.72 -7.85
CA GLY A 35 -7.14 -2.27 -9.03
C GLY A 35 -8.61 -1.99 -8.74
N GLY A 36 -9.14 -2.51 -7.64
CA GLY A 36 -10.54 -2.31 -7.28
C GLY A 36 -10.79 -1.11 -6.38
N LEU A 37 -9.73 -0.44 -5.91
CA LEU A 37 -9.87 0.75 -5.09
C LEU A 37 -10.24 1.96 -5.95
N THR A 38 -11.00 2.89 -5.37
CA THR A 38 -11.31 4.15 -6.07
C THR A 38 -10.06 5.02 -6.15
N ALA A 39 -10.10 6.01 -7.06
CA ALA A 39 -9.01 6.97 -7.18
C ALA A 39 -8.78 7.72 -5.87
N GLY A 40 -9.85 8.04 -5.15
CA GLY A 40 -9.75 8.71 -3.86
C GLY A 40 -9.07 7.85 -2.81
N GLU A 41 -9.42 6.56 -2.78
CA GLU A 41 -8.80 5.62 -1.84
C GLU A 41 -7.32 5.44 -2.14
N THR A 42 -6.99 5.21 -3.40
CA THR A 42 -5.60 5.06 -3.84
C THR A 42 -4.80 6.33 -3.56
N GLY A 43 -5.40 7.48 -3.80
CA GLY A 43 -4.78 8.78 -3.55
C GLY A 43 -4.44 8.99 -2.08
N ARG A 44 -5.34 8.59 -1.18
CA ARG A 44 -5.09 8.71 0.26
C ARG A 44 -3.92 7.82 0.69
N ILE A 45 -3.90 6.59 0.20
CA ILE A 45 -2.80 5.67 0.51
C ILE A 45 -1.49 6.24 -0.03
N GLY A 46 -1.48 6.69 -1.29
CA GLY A 46 -0.29 7.27 -1.90
C GLY A 46 0.20 8.52 -1.17
N GLY A 47 -0.72 9.37 -0.74
CA GLY A 47 -0.38 10.58 0.02
C GLY A 47 0.28 10.26 1.35
N LEU A 48 -0.25 9.27 2.07
CA LEU A 48 0.31 8.88 3.34
C LEU A 48 1.70 8.22 3.16
N VAL A 49 1.85 7.40 2.13
CA VAL A 49 3.15 6.78 1.81
C VAL A 49 4.18 7.87 1.50
N ALA A 50 3.81 8.84 0.67
CA ALA A 50 4.71 9.92 0.31
C ALA A 50 5.13 10.74 1.54
N GLN A 51 4.20 10.98 2.45
CA GLN A 51 4.48 11.70 3.69
C GLN A 51 5.49 10.94 4.54
N ARG A 52 5.33 9.62 4.64
CA ARG A 52 6.24 8.79 5.43
C ARG A 52 7.62 8.71 4.81
N LEU A 53 7.68 8.60 3.49
CA LEU A 53 8.97 8.59 2.80
C LEU A 53 9.74 9.89 3.05
N ARG A 54 9.04 11.01 3.10
CA ARG A 54 9.68 12.30 3.39
C ARG A 54 10.23 12.35 4.81
N ARG A 55 9.55 11.70 5.76
CA ARG A 55 10.03 11.65 7.13
C ARG A 55 11.28 10.80 7.29
N LEU A 56 11.41 9.79 6.45
CA LEU A 56 12.54 8.88 6.50
C LEU A 56 13.79 9.44 5.81
N SER A 57 13.66 10.49 5.02
CA SER A 57 14.81 11.04 4.28
C SER A 57 15.61 12.06 5.07
#